data_60ff987b974f313d6e7bfcf246b7c3e6
#
_entry.id   60ff987b974f313d6e7bfcf246b7c3e6
#
_cell.length_a   1.000
_cell.length_b   1.000
_cell.length_c   1.000
_cell.angle_alpha   90.00
_cell.angle_beta   90.00
_cell.angle_gamma   90.00
#
_symmetry.space_group_name_H-M   'P 1'
#
loop_
_entity.id
_entity.type
_entity.pdbx_description
1 polymer ?
#
loop_
_entity_poly.entity_id
_entity_poly.type
_entity_poly.pdbx_seq_one_letter_code
_entity_poly.pdbx_strand_id
1 'polypeptide(L)'
;MFYLKKWVSPVLTVSCLALAGPAAAVDFTVNGDVRTGFYSLHRDDRNGTEDTTDELRLRVRLGGNAKFNEQWLAQVRFAGRYSTDDRNALHFEIFSSIPADDGLRRGDSTLDEAYVEYRPDTAWQVRLGRFQSKAELEGVAKKSLDRNDSPNTDITWTDGVQAKHVSASGWVTTAIAQYNDSEGATQVRHAPLDFRDDGSRVSYFVGLENKQNSGPIVQRAVDITWLPDALHSDGVGAGPVDDYWGLVGRLAGQWPMNASTKFMLAGEVGYAPNTPQRSVVRTGTSGDADGLAAQITFNFIDIVPKHSAGLVFGRAGDGWLLSPDFGPNANLVELRYKWAIDKKQTLEARARNREDIHQRVGSEYKREDVDFYVRYTFKI
;
A
#
# COMPACT_ATOMS: atom_id res chain seq x y z
N MET A 1 42.13 25.52 -3.15
CA MET A 1 41.57 25.49 -4.46
C MET A 1 40.20 24.87 -4.33
N PHE A 2 39.15 25.71 -4.15
CA PHE A 2 37.81 25.26 -3.84
C PHE A 2 37.03 25.03 -5.13
N TYR A 3 36.59 23.82 -5.39
CA TYR A 3 35.64 23.52 -6.47
C TYR A 3 34.19 23.75 -5.97
N LEU A 4 33.57 24.81 -6.44
CA LEU A 4 32.11 25.03 -6.33
C LEU A 4 31.42 24.12 -7.37
N LYS A 5 30.87 22.99 -6.94
CA LYS A 5 29.88 22.26 -7.71
C LYS A 5 28.58 23.04 -7.69
N LYS A 6 28.18 23.60 -8.81
CA LYS A 6 26.86 24.20 -9.04
C LYS A 6 25.82 23.09 -9.05
N TRP A 7 25.03 23.02 -8.01
CA TRP A 7 23.82 22.23 -7.97
C TRP A 7 22.74 22.96 -8.77
N VAL A 8 22.33 22.36 -9.89
CA VAL A 8 21.12 22.80 -10.60
C VAL A 8 19.98 21.93 -10.06
N SER A 9 19.23 22.47 -9.10
CA SER A 9 17.97 21.88 -8.68
C SER A 9 16.99 21.93 -9.87
N PRO A 10 16.38 20.83 -10.28
CA PRO A 10 15.23 20.90 -11.17
C PRO A 10 14.04 21.42 -10.37
N VAL A 11 13.85 22.72 -10.35
CA VAL A 11 12.56 23.31 -10.00
C VAL A 11 11.59 22.79 -11.05
N LEU A 12 10.74 21.85 -10.67
CA LEU A 12 9.58 21.45 -11.46
C LEU A 12 8.61 22.64 -11.44
N THR A 13 8.84 23.57 -12.35
CA THR A 13 7.89 24.64 -12.64
C THR A 13 6.68 23.96 -13.26
N VAL A 14 5.64 23.74 -12.48
CA VAL A 14 4.31 23.45 -13.00
C VAL A 14 3.88 24.70 -13.75
N SER A 15 4.26 24.76 -15.00
CA SER A 15 3.74 25.75 -15.94
C SER A 15 2.26 25.42 -16.10
N CYS A 16 1.39 26.15 -15.40
CA CYS A 16 -0.02 26.21 -15.71
C CYS A 16 -0.10 26.75 -17.15
N LEU A 17 -0.18 25.87 -18.14
CA LEU A 17 -0.62 26.19 -19.47
C LEU A 17 -2.06 26.72 -19.31
N ALA A 18 -2.18 28.03 -19.22
CA ALA A 18 -3.43 28.71 -19.43
C ALA A 18 -3.80 28.52 -20.88
N LEU A 19 -4.49 27.42 -21.20
CA LEU A 19 -5.25 27.30 -22.43
C LEU A 19 -6.39 28.32 -22.28
N ALA A 20 -6.20 29.51 -22.85
CA ALA A 20 -7.22 30.53 -23.00
C ALA A 20 -8.28 30.05 -24.01
N GLY A 21 -9.10 29.12 -23.55
CA GLY A 21 -10.41 28.83 -24.12
C GLY A 21 -11.46 29.68 -23.38
N PRO A 22 -12.70 29.83 -23.88
CA PRO A 22 -13.77 30.51 -23.15
C PRO A 22 -13.82 29.90 -21.74
N ALA A 23 -13.87 30.73 -20.71
CA ALA A 23 -13.81 30.34 -19.31
C ALA A 23 -14.94 29.35 -19.00
N ALA A 24 -14.67 28.08 -19.24
CA ALA A 24 -15.51 27.01 -18.72
C ALA A 24 -15.40 27.09 -17.19
N ALA A 25 -16.51 27.15 -16.50
CA ALA A 25 -16.54 27.16 -15.05
C ALA A 25 -15.84 25.89 -14.55
N VAL A 26 -14.70 26.07 -13.83
CA VAL A 26 -14.00 24.93 -13.22
C VAL A 26 -14.86 24.46 -12.06
N ASP A 27 -15.22 23.17 -12.07
CA ASP A 27 -15.96 22.56 -10.99
C ASP A 27 -15.01 22.09 -9.89
N PHE A 28 -15.20 22.59 -8.68
CA PHE A 28 -14.37 22.27 -7.52
C PHE A 28 -15.16 21.39 -6.53
N THR A 29 -14.56 20.27 -6.14
CA THR A 29 -15.10 19.43 -5.06
C THR A 29 -14.07 19.19 -3.98
N VAL A 30 -14.53 19.19 -2.72
CA VAL A 30 -13.69 18.86 -1.55
C VAL A 30 -13.84 17.38 -1.24
N ASN A 31 -12.74 16.76 -0.85
CA ASN A 31 -12.70 15.35 -0.45
C ASN A 31 -11.73 15.13 0.71
N GLY A 32 -11.90 14.05 1.44
CA GLY A 32 -11.00 13.71 2.52
C GLY A 32 -11.57 12.67 3.47
N ASP A 33 -10.82 12.40 4.50
CA ASP A 33 -11.26 11.55 5.62
C ASP A 33 -10.54 11.93 6.92
N VAL A 34 -11.22 11.67 8.03
CA VAL A 34 -10.65 11.65 9.37
C VAL A 34 -10.73 10.22 9.89
N ARG A 35 -9.62 9.70 10.36
CA ARG A 35 -9.51 8.36 10.91
C ARG A 35 -8.84 8.43 12.26
N THR A 36 -9.53 7.97 13.30
CA THR A 36 -9.00 7.95 14.67
C THR A 36 -9.24 6.60 15.30
N GLY A 37 -8.39 6.20 16.25
CA GLY A 37 -8.55 4.94 16.96
C GLY A 37 -7.51 4.71 18.03
N PHE A 38 -7.83 3.77 18.88
CA PHE A 38 -6.91 3.18 19.84
C PHE A 38 -6.19 2.00 19.19
N TYR A 39 -4.89 1.92 19.40
CA TYR A 39 -4.01 0.87 18.90
C TYR A 39 -3.17 0.34 20.06
N SER A 40 -3.09 -0.98 20.17
CA SER A 40 -2.24 -1.68 21.12
C SER A 40 -1.39 -2.67 20.34
N LEU A 41 -0.10 -2.70 20.62
CA LEU A 41 0.86 -3.65 20.04
C LEU A 41 1.69 -4.23 21.16
N HIS A 42 1.61 -5.54 21.34
CA HIS A 42 2.54 -6.32 22.16
C HIS A 42 3.50 -7.05 21.22
N ARG A 43 4.79 -6.93 21.51
CA ARG A 43 5.86 -7.49 20.71
C ARG A 43 6.83 -8.26 21.57
N ASP A 44 7.03 -9.53 21.22
CA ASP A 44 8.14 -10.34 21.68
C ASP A 44 9.23 -10.29 20.61
N ASP A 45 10.33 -9.60 20.90
CA ASP A 45 11.39 -9.41 19.91
C ASP A 45 12.39 -10.57 19.93
N ARG A 46 13.17 -10.68 18.85
CA ARG A 46 14.13 -11.76 18.60
C ARG A 46 15.26 -11.89 19.61
N ASN A 47 15.48 -10.88 20.43
CA ASN A 47 16.46 -10.86 21.52
C ASN A 47 15.87 -11.17 22.89
N GLY A 48 14.58 -11.59 22.94
CA GLY A 48 13.87 -11.89 24.19
C GLY A 48 13.36 -10.66 24.94
N THR A 49 13.42 -9.47 24.35
CA THR A 49 12.78 -8.30 24.94
C THR A 49 11.30 -8.23 24.57
N GLU A 50 10.47 -7.91 25.54
CA GLU A 50 9.05 -7.64 25.36
C GLU A 50 8.83 -6.13 25.33
N ASP A 51 8.00 -5.65 24.41
CA ASP A 51 7.60 -4.25 24.33
C ASP A 51 6.08 -4.15 24.11
N THR A 52 5.44 -3.26 24.84
CA THR A 52 4.02 -2.97 24.65
C THR A 52 3.83 -1.49 24.37
N THR A 53 3.15 -1.20 23.29
CA THR A 53 2.83 0.16 22.88
C THR A 53 1.34 0.32 22.79
N ASP A 54 0.78 1.23 23.60
CA ASP A 54 -0.62 1.65 23.58
C ASP A 54 -0.71 3.11 23.14
N GLU A 55 -1.49 3.40 22.11
CA GLU A 55 -1.56 4.74 21.56
C GLU A 55 -2.91 5.09 20.96
N LEU A 56 -3.25 6.37 21.00
CA LEU A 56 -4.30 6.94 20.18
C LEU A 56 -3.66 7.49 18.90
N ARG A 57 -4.20 7.10 17.76
CA ARG A 57 -3.79 7.62 16.45
C ARG A 57 -4.89 8.42 15.81
N LEU A 58 -4.49 9.50 15.15
CA LEU A 58 -5.36 10.31 14.29
C LEU A 58 -4.68 10.47 12.94
N ARG A 59 -5.41 10.24 11.86
CA ARG A 59 -5.03 10.68 10.51
C ARG A 59 -6.10 11.61 9.96
N VAL A 60 -5.67 12.75 9.46
CA VAL A 60 -6.53 13.70 8.74
C VAL A 60 -6.05 13.80 7.31
N ARG A 61 -6.96 13.66 6.35
CA ARG A 61 -6.72 13.93 4.95
C ARG A 61 -7.75 14.94 4.47
N LEU A 62 -7.27 15.98 3.81
CA LEU A 62 -8.12 17.04 3.24
C LEU A 62 -7.58 17.42 1.87
N GLY A 63 -8.42 17.38 0.88
CA GLY A 63 -8.06 17.69 -0.48
C GLY A 63 -9.21 18.22 -1.29
N GLY A 64 -8.91 18.47 -2.55
CA GLY A 64 -9.90 18.88 -3.51
C GLY A 64 -9.47 18.54 -4.91
N ASN A 65 -10.45 18.40 -5.77
CA ASN A 65 -10.22 18.27 -7.20
C ASN A 65 -10.84 19.44 -7.96
N ALA A 66 -10.16 19.81 -9.04
CA ALA A 66 -10.60 20.79 -10.01
C ALA A 66 -10.87 20.06 -11.33
N LYS A 67 -12.14 19.98 -11.73
CA LYS A 67 -12.55 19.44 -13.03
C LYS A 67 -12.61 20.60 -14.03
N PHE A 68 -11.66 20.61 -14.96
CA PHE A 68 -11.57 21.65 -15.99
C PHE A 68 -12.57 21.42 -17.13
N ASN A 69 -12.81 20.14 -17.46
CA ASN A 69 -13.78 19.68 -18.44
C ASN A 69 -14.02 18.18 -18.25
N GLU A 70 -14.74 17.52 -19.17
CA GLU A 70 -15.04 16.08 -19.07
C GLU A 70 -13.78 15.18 -19.16
N GLN A 71 -12.68 15.70 -19.72
CA GLN A 71 -11.45 14.93 -19.95
C GLN A 71 -10.37 15.23 -18.92
N TRP A 72 -10.31 16.43 -18.32
CA TRP A 72 -9.21 16.87 -17.49
C TRP A 72 -9.63 17.20 -16.05
N LEU A 73 -8.90 16.61 -15.10
CA LEU A 73 -9.05 16.85 -13.67
C LEU A 73 -7.67 17.00 -13.03
N ALA A 74 -7.54 17.89 -12.05
CA ALA A 74 -6.41 17.93 -11.13
C ALA A 74 -6.88 17.61 -9.71
N GLN A 75 -6.07 16.85 -8.96
CA GLN A 75 -6.29 16.47 -7.58
C GLN A 75 -5.11 16.89 -6.72
N VAL A 76 -5.39 17.47 -5.56
CA VAL A 76 -4.40 17.71 -4.51
C VAL A 76 -5.01 17.29 -3.18
N ARG A 77 -4.27 16.53 -2.36
CA ARG A 77 -4.71 16.15 -1.01
C ARG A 77 -3.55 16.19 -0.03
N PHE A 78 -3.76 16.91 1.04
CA PHE A 78 -2.90 16.92 2.21
C PHE A 78 -3.26 15.77 3.15
N ALA A 79 -2.26 15.14 3.77
CA ALA A 79 -2.41 14.10 4.78
C ALA A 79 -1.51 14.37 5.97
N GLY A 80 -2.04 14.28 7.18
CA GLY A 80 -1.31 14.38 8.43
C GLY A 80 -1.65 13.22 9.37
N ARG A 81 -0.66 12.74 10.11
CA ARG A 81 -0.78 11.68 11.09
C ARG A 81 -0.31 12.16 12.47
N TYR A 82 -1.06 11.77 13.48
CA TYR A 82 -0.86 12.14 14.87
C TYR A 82 -0.90 10.90 15.75
N SER A 83 -0.07 10.83 16.79
CA SER A 83 -0.06 9.76 17.77
C SER A 83 0.20 10.31 19.17
N THR A 84 -0.28 9.61 20.19
CA THR A 84 0.10 9.85 21.59
C THR A 84 1.39 9.13 22.00
N ASP A 85 1.93 8.26 21.13
CA ASP A 85 3.26 7.69 21.32
C ASP A 85 4.32 8.71 20.92
N ASP A 86 5.23 9.05 21.83
CA ASP A 86 6.29 10.05 21.62
C ASP A 86 7.18 9.74 20.41
N ARG A 87 7.36 8.44 20.11
CA ARG A 87 8.11 7.98 18.92
C ARG A 87 7.41 8.30 17.61
N ASN A 88 6.11 8.57 17.66
CA ASN A 88 5.24 8.93 16.55
C ASN A 88 4.63 10.32 16.72
N ALA A 89 5.20 11.15 17.62
CA ALA A 89 4.72 12.51 17.88
C ALA A 89 4.70 13.34 16.59
N LEU A 90 3.81 14.29 16.60
CA LEU A 90 3.47 15.10 15.45
C LEU A 90 4.55 16.06 15.03
N HIS A 91 4.84 16.04 13.74
CA HIS A 91 5.46 17.16 13.07
C HIS A 91 4.52 17.65 11.95
N PHE A 92 4.18 18.93 11.99
CA PHE A 92 3.42 19.57 10.93
C PHE A 92 4.40 20.11 9.89
N GLU A 93 4.84 19.24 9.00
CA GLU A 93 5.77 19.61 7.94
C GLU A 93 5.23 19.16 6.59
N ILE A 94 5.14 20.07 5.64
CA ILE A 94 4.86 19.73 4.24
C ILE A 94 6.12 19.15 3.61
N PHE A 95 7.27 19.60 4.08
CA PHE A 95 8.60 19.11 3.73
C PHE A 95 9.28 18.65 5.01
N SER A 96 10.07 17.60 4.96
CA SER A 96 10.88 17.20 6.09
C SER A 96 11.90 18.30 6.44
N SER A 97 12.09 18.57 7.74
CA SER A 97 13.16 19.44 8.23
C SER A 97 14.55 18.84 8.05
N ILE A 98 14.64 17.53 7.93
CA ILE A 98 15.87 16.85 7.56
C ILE A 98 16.03 17.01 6.05
N PRO A 99 17.15 17.62 5.57
CA PRO A 99 17.39 17.76 4.16
C PRO A 99 17.25 16.42 3.46
N ALA A 100 16.30 16.37 2.53
CA ALA A 100 16.17 15.25 1.63
C ALA A 100 16.53 15.75 0.26
N ASP A 101 17.23 14.92 -0.44
CA ASP A 101 17.70 15.27 -1.76
C ASP A 101 16.55 15.33 -2.78
N ASP A 102 15.37 14.78 -2.45
CA ASP A 102 14.34 14.42 -3.41
C ASP A 102 12.97 15.14 -3.27
N GLY A 103 12.88 16.22 -2.54
CA GLY A 103 11.66 17.06 -2.52
C GLY A 103 10.62 16.67 -1.46
N LEU A 104 9.35 16.53 -1.85
CA LEU A 104 8.25 16.25 -0.93
C LEU A 104 8.43 14.89 -0.26
N ARG A 105 8.71 14.87 1.02
CA ARG A 105 8.96 13.64 1.78
C ARG A 105 7.73 13.12 2.51
N ARG A 106 7.77 11.83 2.80
CA ARG A 106 6.97 11.24 3.82
C ARG A 106 7.43 11.78 5.17
N GLY A 107 6.60 12.61 5.78
CA GLY A 107 6.69 12.99 7.16
C GLY A 107 5.41 12.56 7.87
N ASP A 108 5.17 13.09 9.04
CA ASP A 108 3.89 12.97 9.71
C ASP A 108 2.81 13.77 9.02
N SER A 109 3.21 14.69 8.12
CA SER A 109 2.30 15.40 7.23
C SER A 109 2.93 15.66 5.85
N THR A 110 2.15 15.47 4.78
CA THR A 110 2.60 15.65 3.40
C THR A 110 1.42 15.78 2.44
N LEU A 111 1.71 16.01 1.16
CA LEU A 111 0.75 15.78 0.09
C LEU A 111 0.79 14.30 -0.29
N ASP A 112 -0.28 13.55 0.00
CA ASP A 112 -0.38 12.13 -0.37
C ASP A 112 -1.06 11.91 -1.73
N GLU A 113 -1.66 12.97 -2.29
CA GLU A 113 -2.10 13.03 -3.69
C GLU A 113 -1.79 14.40 -4.29
N ALA A 114 -1.18 14.42 -5.47
CA ALA A 114 -0.92 15.59 -6.29
C ALA A 114 -0.74 15.14 -7.74
N TYR A 115 -1.84 15.05 -8.50
CA TYR A 115 -1.79 14.52 -9.86
C TYR A 115 -2.75 15.24 -10.81
N VAL A 116 -2.45 15.12 -12.10
CA VAL A 116 -3.37 15.45 -13.19
C VAL A 116 -3.90 14.14 -13.78
N GLU A 117 -5.19 14.12 -14.07
CA GLU A 117 -5.87 12.98 -14.69
C GLU A 117 -6.45 13.39 -16.03
N TYR A 118 -6.22 12.55 -17.04
CA TYR A 118 -6.76 12.66 -18.38
C TYR A 118 -7.63 11.47 -18.73
N ARG A 119 -8.85 11.74 -19.19
CA ARG A 119 -9.83 10.75 -19.67
C ARG A 119 -10.20 11.06 -21.09
N PRO A 120 -9.53 10.48 -22.09
CA PRO A 120 -9.88 10.72 -23.51
C PRO A 120 -11.31 10.26 -23.83
N ASP A 121 -11.76 9.21 -23.15
CA ASP A 121 -13.09 8.60 -23.27
C ASP A 121 -13.51 7.92 -21.96
N THR A 122 -14.61 7.16 -22.00
CA THR A 122 -15.12 6.43 -20.85
C THR A 122 -14.33 5.16 -20.48
N ALA A 123 -13.50 4.66 -21.39
CA ALA A 123 -12.73 3.44 -21.19
C ALA A 123 -11.33 3.72 -20.62
N TRP A 124 -10.75 4.87 -20.90
CA TRP A 124 -9.38 5.20 -20.53
C TRP A 124 -9.29 6.26 -19.41
N GLN A 125 -8.34 6.06 -18.53
CA GLN A 125 -7.93 7.02 -17.49
C GLN A 125 -6.41 7.00 -17.38
N VAL A 126 -5.78 8.15 -17.48
CA VAL A 126 -4.34 8.31 -17.30
C VAL A 126 -4.09 9.32 -16.20
N ARG A 127 -3.25 8.99 -15.22
CA ARG A 127 -2.80 9.88 -14.14
C ARG A 127 -1.31 10.09 -14.24
N LEU A 128 -0.87 11.32 -13.96
CA LEU A 128 0.53 11.71 -13.86
C LEU A 128 0.74 12.49 -12.57
N GLY A 129 1.70 12.08 -11.76
CA GLY A 129 2.06 12.71 -10.51
C GLY A 129 2.01 11.76 -9.32
N ARG A 130 1.60 12.25 -8.15
CA ARG A 130 1.47 11.50 -6.90
C ARG A 130 0.04 11.04 -6.70
N PHE A 131 -0.16 9.73 -6.59
CA PHE A 131 -1.49 9.14 -6.42
C PHE A 131 -1.43 7.92 -5.49
N GLN A 132 -2.61 7.46 -5.05
CA GLN A 132 -2.72 6.20 -4.33
C GLN A 132 -3.17 5.07 -5.27
N SER A 133 -2.50 3.93 -5.16
CA SER A 133 -2.82 2.73 -5.92
C SER A 133 -3.02 1.54 -4.99
N LYS A 134 -3.98 0.68 -5.33
CA LYS A 134 -4.33 -0.51 -4.54
C LYS A 134 -4.72 -1.66 -5.45
N ALA A 135 -4.26 -2.83 -5.09
CA ALA A 135 -4.60 -4.11 -5.70
C ALA A 135 -4.94 -5.10 -4.58
N GLU A 136 -6.13 -4.93 -3.98
CA GLU A 136 -6.54 -5.59 -2.75
C GLU A 136 -7.40 -6.83 -3.02
N LEU A 137 -7.24 -7.88 -2.21
CA LEU A 137 -8.17 -9.01 -2.15
C LEU A 137 -9.51 -8.55 -1.58
N GLU A 138 -10.62 -8.94 -2.20
CA GLU A 138 -11.95 -8.65 -1.67
C GLU A 138 -12.19 -9.35 -0.34
N GLY A 139 -12.87 -8.66 0.57
CA GLY A 139 -13.19 -9.14 1.92
C GLY A 139 -13.38 -8.01 2.91
N VAL A 140 -13.52 -8.35 4.18
CA VAL A 140 -13.65 -7.36 5.27
C VAL A 140 -12.29 -6.70 5.54
N ALA A 141 -11.20 -7.46 5.48
CA ALA A 141 -9.85 -6.98 5.78
C ALA A 141 -9.18 -6.19 4.64
N LYS A 142 -9.44 -6.53 3.39
CA LYS A 142 -8.89 -5.87 2.18
C LYS A 142 -7.38 -5.71 2.23
N LYS A 143 -6.67 -6.83 2.26
CA LYS A 143 -5.21 -6.88 2.25
C LYS A 143 -4.68 -7.17 0.86
N SER A 144 -3.39 -6.90 0.64
CA SER A 144 -2.70 -7.19 -0.60
C SER A 144 -1.34 -7.83 -0.33
N LEU A 145 -0.96 -8.76 -1.16
CA LEU A 145 0.41 -9.29 -1.21
C LEU A 145 1.35 -8.39 -2.01
N ASP A 146 0.84 -7.45 -2.80
CA ASP A 146 1.68 -6.55 -3.60
C ASP A 146 1.48 -5.07 -3.25
N ARG A 147 0.28 -4.52 -3.44
CA ARG A 147 0.06 -3.08 -3.47
C ARG A 147 -1.15 -2.63 -2.67
N ASN A 148 -0.90 -1.82 -1.65
CA ASN A 148 -1.94 -1.18 -0.84
C ASN A 148 -1.38 0.12 -0.24
N ASP A 149 -1.54 1.24 -0.94
CA ASP A 149 -1.11 2.53 -0.43
C ASP A 149 -2.01 3.00 0.73
N SER A 150 -1.39 3.57 1.75
CA SER A 150 -2.04 4.08 2.97
C SER A 150 -2.87 3.04 3.74
N PRO A 151 -2.31 1.86 4.06
CA PRO A 151 -2.97 0.93 4.97
C PRO A 151 -3.10 1.56 6.37
N ASN A 152 -4.15 1.18 7.10
CA ASN A 152 -4.40 1.68 8.46
C ASN A 152 -4.36 3.22 8.58
N THR A 153 -3.41 3.76 9.35
CA THR A 153 -3.16 5.20 9.53
C THR A 153 -1.91 5.67 8.81
N ASP A 154 -1.21 4.80 8.10
CA ASP A 154 0.00 5.17 7.39
C ASP A 154 -0.32 6.09 6.21
N ILE A 155 0.67 6.90 5.85
CA ILE A 155 0.61 7.83 4.73
C ILE A 155 1.65 7.37 3.74
N THR A 156 1.21 6.72 2.67
CA THR A 156 2.06 6.25 1.58
C THR A 156 1.44 6.62 0.24
N TRP A 157 2.23 6.63 -0.80
CA TRP A 157 1.80 7.04 -2.14
C TRP A 157 2.65 6.38 -3.22
N THR A 158 2.22 6.52 -4.46
CA THR A 158 2.97 6.16 -5.67
C THR A 158 3.22 7.43 -6.48
N ASP A 159 4.48 7.73 -6.79
CA ASP A 159 4.87 8.80 -7.72
C ASP A 159 5.13 8.19 -9.10
N GLY A 160 4.48 8.74 -10.15
CA GLY A 160 4.67 8.20 -11.50
C GLY A 160 3.52 8.42 -12.46
N VAL A 161 3.35 7.47 -13.36
CA VAL A 161 2.26 7.44 -14.36
C VAL A 161 1.42 6.18 -14.14
N GLN A 162 0.11 6.34 -14.14
CA GLN A 162 -0.85 5.23 -14.13
C GLN A 162 -1.77 5.36 -15.35
N ALA A 163 -1.94 4.27 -16.08
CA ALA A 163 -2.98 4.13 -17.10
C ALA A 163 -3.96 3.03 -16.70
N LYS A 164 -5.25 3.30 -16.82
CA LYS A 164 -6.32 2.31 -16.65
C LYS A 164 -7.15 2.23 -17.90
N HIS A 165 -7.52 1.01 -18.27
CA HIS A 165 -8.43 0.73 -19.37
C HIS A 165 -9.52 -0.22 -18.89
N VAL A 166 -10.78 0.14 -19.14
CA VAL A 166 -11.96 -0.68 -18.86
C VAL A 166 -12.49 -1.24 -20.16
N SER A 167 -12.40 -2.56 -20.32
CA SER A 167 -12.92 -3.23 -21.50
C SER A 167 -14.46 -3.34 -21.48
N ALA A 168 -15.07 -3.58 -22.62
CA ALA A 168 -16.51 -3.82 -22.74
C ALA A 168 -17.00 -5.03 -21.92
N SER A 169 -16.13 -6.01 -21.64
CA SER A 169 -16.41 -7.18 -20.81
C SER A 169 -16.20 -6.93 -19.30
N GLY A 170 -15.93 -5.68 -18.90
CA GLY A 170 -15.75 -5.29 -17.50
C GLY A 170 -14.39 -5.64 -16.90
N TRP A 171 -13.43 -6.06 -17.70
CA TRP A 171 -12.03 -6.20 -17.25
C TRP A 171 -11.36 -4.83 -17.17
N VAL A 172 -10.66 -4.59 -16.08
CA VAL A 172 -9.86 -3.39 -15.84
C VAL A 172 -8.40 -3.77 -15.93
N THR A 173 -7.70 -3.22 -16.91
CA THR A 173 -6.24 -3.27 -16.99
C THR A 173 -5.68 -2.02 -16.34
N THR A 174 -4.74 -2.17 -15.41
CA THR A 174 -4.00 -1.07 -14.78
C THR A 174 -2.52 -1.26 -15.07
N ALA A 175 -1.89 -0.24 -15.65
CA ALA A 175 -0.44 -0.20 -15.84
C ALA A 175 0.13 1.00 -15.07
N ILE A 176 1.22 0.80 -14.34
CA ILE A 176 1.92 1.84 -13.59
C ILE A 176 3.41 1.77 -13.92
N ALA A 177 3.99 2.93 -14.24
CA ALA A 177 5.42 3.15 -14.17
C ALA A 177 5.64 4.12 -13.00
N GLN A 178 6.32 3.66 -11.95
CA GLN A 178 6.55 4.45 -10.75
C GLN A 178 8.03 4.79 -10.58
N TYR A 179 8.28 6.00 -10.14
CA TYR A 179 9.60 6.40 -9.68
C TYR A 179 9.83 5.86 -8.28
N ASN A 180 10.90 5.11 -8.11
CA ASN A 180 11.28 4.54 -6.83
C ASN A 180 12.18 5.49 -6.06
N ASP A 181 11.86 5.67 -4.80
CA ASP A 181 12.61 6.43 -3.84
C ASP A 181 12.58 5.68 -2.50
N SER A 182 13.35 6.13 -1.53
CA SER A 182 13.26 5.67 -0.14
C SER A 182 11.92 6.01 0.52
N GLU A 183 11.00 6.67 -0.17
CA GLU A 183 9.74 7.22 0.33
C GLU A 183 8.52 6.71 -0.41
N GLY A 184 7.33 7.03 0.11
CA GLY A 184 6.06 6.65 -0.48
C GLY A 184 5.86 5.15 -0.51
N ALA A 185 5.35 4.62 -1.62
CA ALA A 185 5.08 3.19 -1.79
C ALA A 185 6.34 2.32 -1.73
N THR A 186 7.51 2.87 -2.01
CA THR A 186 8.78 2.13 -1.96
C THR A 186 9.20 1.80 -0.54
N GLN A 187 8.75 2.56 0.46
CA GLN A 187 9.05 2.25 1.86
C GLN A 187 8.43 0.95 2.37
N VAL A 188 7.34 0.50 1.76
CA VAL A 188 6.72 -0.78 2.12
C VAL A 188 7.45 -1.97 1.48
N ARG A 189 8.38 -1.69 0.56
CA ARG A 189 9.30 -2.71 0.02
C ARG A 189 10.34 -3.05 1.08
N HIS A 190 10.74 -4.30 1.11
CA HIS A 190 11.58 -4.83 2.16
C HIS A 190 13.02 -5.05 1.67
N ALA A 191 13.99 -4.81 2.55
CA ALA A 191 15.36 -5.20 2.25
C ALA A 191 15.42 -6.72 1.94
N PRO A 192 16.22 -7.15 0.96
CA PRO A 192 17.32 -6.42 0.31
C PRO A 192 16.96 -5.68 -0.98
N LEU A 193 15.71 -5.29 -1.20
CA LEU A 193 15.38 -4.38 -2.29
C LEU A 193 15.91 -2.98 -1.98
N ASP A 194 16.66 -2.41 -2.91
CA ASP A 194 17.24 -1.07 -2.82
C ASP A 194 17.09 -0.32 -4.15
N PHE A 195 16.83 0.98 -4.08
CA PHE A 195 16.64 1.87 -5.20
C PHE A 195 17.60 3.07 -5.18
N ARG A 196 18.66 2.99 -4.34
CA ARG A 196 19.65 4.05 -4.18
C ARG A 196 20.83 3.86 -5.13
N ASP A 197 21.43 4.97 -5.53
CA ASP A 197 22.65 5.07 -6.33
C ASP A 197 22.61 4.28 -7.65
N ASP A 198 23.12 3.06 -7.70
CA ASP A 198 23.26 2.25 -8.90
C ASP A 198 22.02 1.37 -9.20
N GLY A 199 21.03 1.36 -8.30
CA GLY A 199 19.79 0.62 -8.48
C GLY A 199 18.82 1.33 -9.43
N SER A 200 17.80 0.58 -9.88
CA SER A 200 16.74 1.12 -10.71
C SER A 200 15.94 2.21 -9.98
N ARG A 201 15.66 3.30 -10.67
CA ARG A 201 14.78 4.37 -10.19
C ARG A 201 13.36 4.23 -10.69
N VAL A 202 13.08 3.30 -11.58
CA VAL A 202 11.74 3.08 -12.12
C VAL A 202 11.36 1.62 -11.97
N SER A 203 10.16 1.36 -11.48
CA SER A 203 9.56 0.03 -11.49
C SER A 203 8.18 0.04 -12.13
N TYR A 204 7.71 -1.14 -12.47
CA TYR A 204 6.51 -1.34 -13.28
C TYR A 204 5.53 -2.27 -12.60
N PHE A 205 4.26 -1.97 -12.76
CA PHE A 205 3.15 -2.82 -12.32
C PHE A 205 2.14 -2.93 -13.45
N VAL A 206 1.66 -4.14 -13.71
CA VAL A 206 0.52 -4.39 -14.60
C VAL A 206 -0.45 -5.31 -13.88
N GLY A 207 -1.69 -4.86 -13.72
CA GLY A 207 -2.78 -5.64 -13.14
C GLY A 207 -3.94 -5.79 -14.12
N LEU A 208 -4.51 -6.97 -14.14
CA LEU A 208 -5.74 -7.28 -14.87
C LEU A 208 -6.77 -7.77 -13.86
N GLU A 209 -7.85 -7.04 -13.67
CA GLU A 209 -8.88 -7.35 -12.69
C GLU A 209 -10.27 -7.31 -13.31
N ASN A 210 -11.12 -8.27 -12.91
CA ASN A 210 -12.54 -8.24 -13.17
C ASN A 210 -13.31 -8.40 -11.85
N LYS A 211 -14.15 -7.41 -11.54
CA LYS A 211 -15.08 -7.43 -10.41
C LYS A 211 -16.50 -7.50 -10.90
N GLN A 212 -17.26 -8.45 -10.37
CA GLN A 212 -18.66 -8.65 -10.72
C GLN A 212 -19.55 -8.55 -9.49
N ASN A 213 -20.69 -7.91 -9.66
CA ASN A 213 -21.71 -7.79 -8.60
C ASN A 213 -22.76 -8.91 -8.66
N SER A 214 -22.70 -9.75 -9.69
CA SER A 214 -23.65 -10.85 -9.94
C SER A 214 -22.89 -12.16 -10.15
N GLY A 215 -23.51 -13.27 -9.72
CA GLY A 215 -22.92 -14.59 -9.78
C GLY A 215 -22.04 -14.90 -8.56
N PRO A 216 -21.54 -16.15 -8.46
CA PRO A 216 -20.80 -16.59 -7.29
C PRO A 216 -19.34 -16.06 -7.26
N ILE A 217 -18.74 -15.77 -8.38
CA ILE A 217 -17.36 -15.25 -8.46
C ILE A 217 -17.41 -13.73 -8.59
N VAL A 218 -16.93 -13.02 -7.58
CA VAL A 218 -17.00 -11.56 -7.49
C VAL A 218 -15.70 -10.85 -7.81
N GLN A 219 -14.57 -11.55 -7.76
CA GLN A 219 -13.25 -11.02 -8.15
C GLN A 219 -12.41 -12.09 -8.83
N ARG A 220 -11.74 -11.70 -9.91
CA ARG A 220 -10.64 -12.43 -10.55
C ARG A 220 -9.58 -11.40 -10.89
N ALA A 221 -8.31 -11.64 -10.52
CA ALA A 221 -7.25 -10.73 -10.88
C ALA A 221 -5.90 -11.45 -11.00
N VAL A 222 -5.04 -10.89 -11.83
CA VAL A 222 -3.63 -11.27 -11.96
C VAL A 222 -2.81 -9.99 -12.06
N ASP A 223 -1.73 -9.91 -11.29
CA ASP A 223 -0.81 -8.79 -11.33
C ASP A 223 0.62 -9.27 -11.56
N ILE A 224 1.40 -8.38 -12.16
CA ILE A 224 2.84 -8.53 -12.35
C ILE A 224 3.49 -7.23 -11.89
N THR A 225 4.44 -7.35 -10.97
CA THR A 225 5.32 -6.26 -10.53
C THR A 225 6.74 -6.58 -10.97
N TRP A 226 7.39 -5.63 -11.63
CA TRP A 226 8.78 -5.74 -12.06
C TRP A 226 9.59 -4.56 -11.51
N LEU A 227 10.66 -4.89 -10.78
CA LEU A 227 11.61 -3.93 -10.22
C LEU A 227 12.99 -4.24 -10.82
N PRO A 228 13.35 -3.60 -11.95
CA PRO A 228 14.63 -3.84 -12.58
C PRO A 228 15.77 -3.39 -11.69
N ASP A 229 16.86 -4.15 -11.65
CA ASP A 229 18.12 -3.87 -10.95
C ASP A 229 17.93 -3.44 -9.47
N ALA A 230 16.90 -3.98 -8.79
CA ALA A 230 16.54 -3.56 -7.43
C ALA A 230 16.92 -4.58 -6.36
N LEU A 231 17.21 -5.84 -6.73
CA LEU A 231 17.50 -6.93 -5.79
C LEU A 231 19.00 -7.09 -5.58
N HIS A 232 19.47 -6.81 -4.37
CA HIS A 232 20.81 -7.17 -3.94
C HIS A 232 20.83 -8.60 -3.42
N SER A 233 21.21 -9.55 -4.27
CA SER A 233 21.16 -10.97 -3.96
C SER A 233 22.15 -11.39 -2.87
N ASP A 234 23.26 -10.67 -2.70
CA ASP A 234 24.34 -10.89 -1.73
C ASP A 234 24.40 -9.87 -0.58
N GLY A 235 23.43 -8.95 -0.51
CA GLY A 235 23.31 -7.93 0.53
C GLY A 235 23.20 -6.52 -0.04
N VAL A 236 22.78 -5.59 0.82
CA VAL A 236 22.54 -4.19 0.42
C VAL A 236 23.86 -3.50 0.08
N GLY A 237 24.04 -3.13 -1.19
CA GLY A 237 25.04 -2.18 -1.65
C GLY A 237 26.46 -2.73 -1.88
N ALA A 238 26.68 -4.04 -1.94
CA ALA A 238 28.03 -4.61 -2.05
C ALA A 238 28.26 -5.51 -3.28
N GLY A 239 27.24 -5.95 -3.98
CA GLY A 239 27.35 -6.94 -5.05
C GLY A 239 26.48 -6.68 -6.26
N PRO A 240 26.41 -7.63 -7.20
CA PRO A 240 25.58 -7.51 -8.36
C PRO A 240 24.10 -7.36 -8.00
N VAL A 241 23.41 -6.56 -8.78
CA VAL A 241 21.96 -6.34 -8.67
C VAL A 241 21.23 -7.18 -9.70
N ASP A 242 20.08 -7.69 -9.32
CA ASP A 242 19.19 -8.48 -10.16
C ASP A 242 17.79 -7.84 -10.21
N ASP A 243 17.02 -8.24 -11.21
CA ASP A 243 15.60 -7.89 -11.27
C ASP A 243 14.81 -8.65 -10.21
N TYR A 244 13.89 -7.95 -9.55
CA TYR A 244 12.90 -8.60 -8.70
C TYR A 244 11.54 -8.62 -9.39
N TRP A 245 10.93 -9.81 -9.44
CA TRP A 245 9.61 -10.02 -10.03
C TRP A 245 8.63 -10.50 -8.96
N GLY A 246 7.41 -9.96 -8.99
CA GLY A 246 6.29 -10.45 -8.22
C GLY A 246 5.10 -10.79 -9.12
N LEU A 247 4.62 -12.03 -9.02
CA LEU A 247 3.42 -12.50 -9.72
C LEU A 247 2.34 -12.74 -8.68
N VAL A 248 1.15 -12.17 -8.85
CA VAL A 248 0.05 -12.31 -7.88
C VAL A 248 -1.23 -12.72 -8.60
N GLY A 249 -1.92 -13.70 -8.05
CA GLY A 249 -3.27 -14.11 -8.49
C GLY A 249 -4.28 -13.97 -7.36
N ARG A 250 -5.49 -13.43 -7.68
CA ARG A 250 -6.61 -13.27 -6.72
C ARG A 250 -7.89 -13.84 -7.25
N LEU A 251 -8.64 -14.51 -6.35
CA LEU A 251 -9.97 -15.02 -6.62
C LEU A 251 -10.86 -14.82 -5.39
N ALA A 252 -12.08 -14.32 -5.58
CA ALA A 252 -13.08 -14.24 -4.53
C ALA A 252 -14.44 -14.75 -5.01
N GLY A 253 -15.05 -15.58 -4.17
CA GLY A 253 -16.41 -16.08 -4.38
C GLY A 253 -17.33 -15.65 -3.24
N GLN A 254 -18.62 -15.40 -3.56
CA GLN A 254 -19.63 -14.94 -2.61
C GLN A 254 -20.94 -15.69 -2.82
N TRP A 255 -21.53 -16.15 -1.70
CA TRP A 255 -22.77 -16.90 -1.70
C TRP A 255 -23.76 -16.33 -0.67
N PRO A 256 -25.05 -16.21 -0.98
CA PRO A 256 -26.06 -15.85 0.01
C PRO A 256 -26.21 -16.98 1.04
N MET A 257 -26.25 -16.63 2.32
CA MET A 257 -26.57 -17.56 3.42
C MET A 257 -28.03 -17.42 3.84
N ASN A 258 -28.56 -16.19 3.84
CA ASN A 258 -29.95 -15.85 4.12
C ASN A 258 -30.32 -14.56 3.37
N ALA A 259 -31.43 -13.93 3.71
CA ALA A 259 -31.93 -12.72 3.04
C ALA A 259 -30.97 -11.52 3.11
N SER A 260 -30.13 -11.43 4.15
CA SER A 260 -29.19 -10.30 4.33
C SER A 260 -27.73 -10.74 4.33
N THR A 261 -27.42 -11.88 4.94
CA THR A 261 -26.05 -12.35 5.17
C THR A 261 -25.48 -13.07 3.97
N LYS A 262 -24.26 -12.74 3.61
CA LYS A 262 -23.49 -13.43 2.58
C LYS A 262 -22.19 -13.97 3.17
N PHE A 263 -21.85 -15.17 2.74
CA PHE A 263 -20.53 -15.75 2.97
C PHE A 263 -19.63 -15.44 1.78
N MET A 264 -18.42 -14.99 2.04
CA MET A 264 -17.40 -14.77 1.01
C MET A 264 -16.12 -15.51 1.38
N LEU A 265 -15.61 -16.29 0.45
CA LEU A 265 -14.31 -16.94 0.50
C LEU A 265 -13.43 -16.27 -0.55
N ALA A 266 -12.26 -15.79 -0.14
CA ALA A 266 -11.33 -15.21 -1.07
C ALA A 266 -9.89 -15.66 -0.78
N GLY A 267 -9.08 -15.77 -1.84
CA GLY A 267 -7.69 -16.19 -1.77
C GLY A 267 -6.82 -15.37 -2.71
N GLU A 268 -5.58 -15.17 -2.28
CA GLU A 268 -4.52 -14.53 -3.05
C GLU A 268 -3.24 -15.34 -2.88
N VAL A 269 -2.51 -15.54 -3.99
CA VAL A 269 -1.22 -16.22 -4.01
C VAL A 269 -0.24 -15.34 -4.77
N GLY A 270 0.96 -15.18 -4.20
CA GLY A 270 2.08 -14.45 -4.77
C GLY A 270 3.29 -15.37 -4.94
N TYR A 271 4.06 -15.17 -6.01
CA TYR A 271 5.29 -15.89 -6.29
C TYR A 271 6.37 -14.96 -6.85
N ALA A 272 7.55 -14.98 -6.24
CA ALA A 272 8.76 -14.28 -6.72
C ALA A 272 9.75 -15.34 -7.25
N PRO A 273 10.00 -15.38 -8.58
CA PRO A 273 10.93 -16.34 -9.17
C PRO A 273 12.40 -16.06 -8.82
N ASN A 274 12.75 -14.79 -8.61
CA ASN A 274 14.07 -14.36 -8.14
C ASN A 274 13.97 -13.92 -6.69
N THR A 275 14.77 -14.50 -5.83
CA THR A 275 14.79 -14.18 -4.40
C THR A 275 16.23 -14.01 -3.89
N PRO A 276 16.43 -13.25 -2.81
CA PRO A 276 17.74 -13.17 -2.20
C PRO A 276 18.16 -14.51 -1.60
N GLN A 277 19.43 -14.67 -1.33
CA GLN A 277 19.93 -15.80 -0.56
C GLN A 277 19.42 -15.72 0.90
N ARG A 278 19.19 -16.87 1.53
CA ARG A 278 18.77 -16.94 2.95
C ARG A 278 19.80 -16.32 3.90
N SER A 279 21.07 -16.34 3.55
CA SER A 279 22.13 -15.68 4.32
C SER A 279 21.94 -14.17 4.36
N VAL A 280 21.43 -13.56 3.29
CA VAL A 280 21.17 -12.12 3.18
C VAL A 280 19.96 -11.70 4.04
N VAL A 281 18.87 -12.45 3.97
CA VAL A 281 17.68 -12.21 4.81
C VAL A 281 17.80 -12.81 6.22
N ARG A 282 18.93 -13.48 6.50
CA ARG A 282 19.27 -14.06 7.79
C ARG A 282 18.32 -15.17 8.27
N THR A 283 17.71 -15.90 7.36
CA THR A 283 16.81 -17.02 7.68
C THR A 283 17.45 -18.39 7.47
N GLY A 284 18.74 -18.41 7.08
CA GLY A 284 19.56 -19.59 6.88
C GLY A 284 20.97 -19.24 6.48
N THR A 285 21.82 -20.24 6.25
CA THR A 285 23.23 -20.05 5.89
C THR A 285 23.51 -20.25 4.41
N SER A 286 22.58 -20.85 3.67
CA SER A 286 22.73 -21.13 2.23
C SER A 286 21.35 -21.34 1.57
N GLY A 287 21.34 -21.30 0.24
CA GLY A 287 20.16 -21.46 -0.60
C GLY A 287 19.32 -20.20 -0.71
N ASP A 288 18.37 -20.23 -1.63
CA ASP A 288 17.49 -19.09 -1.91
C ASP A 288 16.36 -18.99 -0.88
N ALA A 289 15.93 -17.77 -0.60
CA ALA A 289 14.80 -17.49 0.26
C ALA A 289 13.48 -17.92 -0.39
N ASP A 290 12.46 -18.21 0.43
CA ASP A 290 11.13 -18.64 -0.05
C ASP A 290 10.36 -17.45 -0.66
N GLY A 291 10.19 -17.46 -1.98
CA GLY A 291 9.47 -16.44 -2.73
C GLY A 291 7.95 -16.61 -2.75
N LEU A 292 7.39 -17.56 -2.01
CA LEU A 292 5.95 -17.83 -1.98
C LEU A 292 5.26 -16.97 -0.91
N ALA A 293 4.12 -16.38 -1.28
CA ALA A 293 3.20 -15.74 -0.35
C ALA A 293 1.77 -16.19 -0.65
N ALA A 294 0.94 -16.28 0.38
CA ALA A 294 -0.46 -16.63 0.22
C ALA A 294 -1.32 -16.03 1.33
N GLN A 295 -2.57 -15.73 1.01
CA GLN A 295 -3.61 -15.46 2.00
C GLN A 295 -4.94 -16.09 1.61
N ILE A 296 -5.70 -16.47 2.62
CA ILE A 296 -7.10 -16.91 2.48
C ILE A 296 -7.94 -16.16 3.50
N THR A 297 -9.14 -15.73 3.12
CA THR A 297 -10.04 -14.99 3.99
C THR A 297 -11.45 -15.53 3.93
N PHE A 298 -12.04 -15.71 5.11
CA PHE A 298 -13.41 -16.15 5.33
C PHE A 298 -14.20 -14.95 5.86
N ASN A 299 -15.22 -14.52 5.14
CA ASN A 299 -15.94 -13.31 5.49
C ASN A 299 -17.43 -13.59 5.58
N PHE A 300 -18.04 -13.03 6.61
CA PHE A 300 -19.49 -12.93 6.78
C PHE A 300 -19.89 -11.47 6.60
N ILE A 301 -20.55 -11.18 5.51
CA ILE A 301 -20.99 -9.84 5.12
C ILE A 301 -22.43 -9.65 5.54
N ASP A 302 -22.73 -8.52 6.18
CA ASP A 302 -24.07 -8.18 6.68
C ASP A 302 -24.68 -9.28 7.59
N ILE A 303 -23.91 -9.75 8.58
CA ILE A 303 -24.36 -10.72 9.61
C ILE A 303 -25.65 -10.23 10.26
N VAL A 304 -25.68 -8.96 10.63
CA VAL A 304 -26.84 -8.11 10.74
C VAL A 304 -26.63 -6.91 9.82
N PRO A 305 -27.64 -6.16 9.41
CA PRO A 305 -27.49 -5.07 8.44
C PRO A 305 -26.32 -4.13 8.81
N LYS A 306 -25.38 -3.94 7.87
CA LYS A 306 -24.17 -3.10 7.98
C LYS A 306 -23.04 -3.65 8.87
N HIS A 307 -23.16 -4.84 9.44
CA HIS A 307 -22.13 -5.45 10.29
C HIS A 307 -21.52 -6.66 9.59
N SER A 308 -20.19 -6.66 9.47
CA SER A 308 -19.45 -7.73 8.80
C SER A 308 -18.26 -8.17 9.66
N ALA A 309 -17.89 -9.44 9.55
CA ALA A 309 -16.70 -9.99 10.18
C ALA A 309 -15.89 -10.81 9.18
N GLY A 310 -14.57 -10.82 9.35
CA GLY A 310 -13.65 -11.57 8.50
C GLY A 310 -12.51 -12.16 9.29
N LEU A 311 -12.10 -13.36 8.89
CA LEU A 311 -10.93 -14.07 9.41
C LEU A 311 -9.95 -14.23 8.25
N VAL A 312 -8.69 -13.84 8.48
CA VAL A 312 -7.60 -13.92 7.51
C VAL A 312 -6.52 -14.85 8.04
N PHE A 313 -6.06 -15.75 7.20
CA PHE A 313 -4.83 -16.49 7.36
C PHE A 313 -3.89 -16.10 6.24
N GLY A 314 -2.67 -15.70 6.59
CA GLY A 314 -1.68 -15.25 5.63
C GLY A 314 -0.30 -15.77 5.96
N ARG A 315 0.51 -15.93 4.92
CA ARG A 315 1.92 -16.32 4.98
C ARG A 315 2.68 -15.53 3.91
N ALA A 316 3.81 -14.99 4.27
CA ALA A 316 4.77 -14.46 3.32
C ALA A 316 6.15 -15.05 3.60
N GLY A 317 6.71 -15.79 2.63
CA GLY A 317 8.05 -16.33 2.70
C GLY A 317 9.09 -15.22 2.89
N ASP A 318 10.28 -15.62 3.28
CA ASP A 318 11.38 -14.70 3.55
C ASP A 318 11.95 -14.00 2.30
N GLY A 319 11.65 -14.56 1.11
CA GLY A 319 11.97 -13.96 -0.20
C GLY A 319 10.82 -13.16 -0.83
N TRP A 320 9.63 -13.07 -0.20
CA TRP A 320 8.54 -12.22 -0.66
C TRP A 320 8.68 -10.81 -0.11
N LEU A 321 9.04 -9.83 -0.95
CA LEU A 321 9.51 -8.51 -0.52
C LEU A 321 8.54 -7.36 -0.86
N LEU A 322 7.35 -7.63 -1.41
CA LEU A 322 6.47 -6.58 -1.95
C LEU A 322 5.42 -6.06 -0.97
N SER A 323 4.83 -6.93 -0.14
CA SER A 323 3.58 -6.63 0.54
C SER A 323 3.69 -5.55 1.62
N PRO A 324 2.82 -4.54 1.61
CA PRO A 324 2.68 -3.58 2.71
C PRO A 324 1.91 -4.16 3.91
N ASP A 325 1.11 -5.21 3.69
CA ASP A 325 0.25 -5.82 4.71
C ASP A 325 0.88 -7.03 5.40
N PHE A 326 1.86 -7.68 4.73
CA PHE A 326 2.58 -8.86 5.21
C PHE A 326 4.08 -8.59 5.17
N GLY A 327 4.75 -8.66 6.32
CA GLY A 327 6.20 -8.65 6.37
C GLY A 327 6.78 -9.96 5.80
N PRO A 328 7.98 -9.96 5.20
CA PRO A 328 8.66 -11.18 4.81
C PRO A 328 8.98 -12.05 6.03
N ASN A 329 9.02 -13.36 5.84
CA ASN A 329 9.26 -14.34 6.91
C ASN A 329 8.16 -14.35 7.99
N ALA A 330 6.89 -14.13 7.62
CA ALA A 330 5.82 -14.02 8.61
C ALA A 330 4.58 -14.86 8.25
N ASN A 331 4.05 -15.56 9.27
CA ASN A 331 2.67 -16.03 9.30
C ASN A 331 1.79 -14.94 9.94
N LEU A 332 0.51 -14.90 9.57
CA LEU A 332 -0.45 -13.94 10.07
C LEU A 332 -1.81 -14.60 10.25
N VAL A 333 -2.42 -14.35 11.40
CA VAL A 333 -3.84 -14.61 11.65
C VAL A 333 -4.49 -13.31 12.09
N GLU A 334 -5.61 -12.95 11.46
CA GLU A 334 -6.30 -11.69 11.76
C GLU A 334 -7.81 -11.90 11.80
N LEU A 335 -8.43 -11.44 12.88
CA LEU A 335 -9.87 -11.26 12.99
C LEU A 335 -10.20 -9.79 12.80
N ARG A 336 -11.16 -9.48 11.94
CA ARG A 336 -11.62 -8.13 11.69
C ARG A 336 -13.14 -8.05 11.76
N TYR A 337 -13.63 -7.03 12.47
CA TYR A 337 -15.02 -6.65 12.51
C TYR A 337 -15.19 -5.25 11.92
N LYS A 338 -16.28 -5.03 11.20
CA LYS A 338 -16.61 -3.76 10.57
C LYS A 338 -18.09 -3.45 10.71
N TRP A 339 -18.39 -2.26 11.19
CA TRP A 339 -19.71 -1.67 11.23
C TRP A 339 -19.75 -0.44 10.31
N ALA A 340 -20.49 -0.55 9.18
CA ALA A 340 -20.75 0.55 8.26
C ALA A 340 -21.96 1.34 8.80
N ILE A 341 -21.72 2.29 9.74
CA ILE A 341 -22.77 3.08 10.40
C ILE A 341 -23.64 3.76 9.36
N ASP A 342 -23.00 4.45 8.40
CA ASP A 342 -23.63 5.00 7.21
C ASP A 342 -22.65 5.04 6.02
N LYS A 343 -22.97 5.82 4.96
CA LYS A 343 -22.11 5.95 3.76
C LYS A 343 -20.78 6.66 4.04
N LYS A 344 -20.72 7.48 5.10
CA LYS A 344 -19.55 8.29 5.47
C LYS A 344 -18.83 7.75 6.70
N GLN A 345 -19.47 6.95 7.54
CA GLN A 345 -18.98 6.56 8.86
C GLN A 345 -18.79 5.06 8.98
N THR A 346 -17.63 4.66 9.48
CA THR A 346 -17.28 3.26 9.70
C THR A 346 -16.56 3.10 11.03
N LEU A 347 -16.98 2.13 11.84
CA LEU A 347 -16.24 1.62 12.98
C LEU A 347 -15.64 0.26 12.62
N GLU A 348 -14.39 0.05 12.97
CA GLU A 348 -13.67 -1.18 12.69
C GLU A 348 -12.85 -1.62 13.90
N ALA A 349 -12.87 -2.91 14.21
CA ALA A 349 -12.02 -3.53 15.19
C ALA A 349 -11.18 -4.64 14.54
N ARG A 350 -9.95 -4.82 15.02
CA ARG A 350 -9.02 -5.85 14.57
C ARG A 350 -8.30 -6.46 15.76
N ALA A 351 -8.14 -7.78 15.74
CA ALA A 351 -7.15 -8.49 16.52
C ALA A 351 -6.26 -9.28 15.55
N ARG A 352 -4.93 -9.22 15.69
CA ARG A 352 -3.98 -9.85 14.79
C ARG A 352 -2.81 -10.42 15.56
N ASN A 353 -2.45 -11.65 15.23
CA ASN A 353 -1.18 -12.26 15.58
C ASN A 353 -0.31 -12.38 14.33
N ARG A 354 0.99 -12.13 14.48
CA ARG A 354 1.98 -12.26 13.43
C ARG A 354 3.26 -12.84 14.04
N GLU A 355 3.77 -13.94 13.45
CA GLU A 355 4.92 -14.68 13.94
C GLU A 355 5.94 -14.93 12.82
N ASP A 356 7.25 -14.87 13.13
CA ASP A 356 8.31 -15.29 12.22
C ASP A 356 8.16 -16.76 11.82
N ILE A 357 8.24 -17.06 10.50
CA ILE A 357 8.25 -18.46 10.00
C ILE A 357 9.55 -19.15 10.40
N HIS A 358 10.69 -18.51 10.08
CA HIS A 358 12.02 -18.96 10.40
C HIS A 358 12.67 -18.06 11.43
N GLN A 359 13.29 -18.66 12.44
CA GLN A 359 14.15 -17.91 13.36
C GLN A 359 15.32 -17.32 12.58
N ARG A 360 15.66 -16.05 12.84
CA ARG A 360 16.79 -15.43 12.17
C ARG A 360 18.12 -15.91 12.72
N VAL A 361 19.10 -16.08 11.85
CA VAL A 361 20.46 -16.44 12.23
C VAL A 361 21.03 -15.38 13.19
N GLY A 362 21.51 -15.83 14.34
CA GLY A 362 22.04 -14.98 15.40
C GLY A 362 20.98 -14.36 16.31
N SER A 363 19.72 -14.78 16.19
CA SER A 363 18.65 -14.41 17.13
C SER A 363 18.40 -15.57 18.11
N GLU A 364 17.99 -15.23 19.33
CA GLU A 364 17.66 -16.24 20.36
C GLU A 364 16.24 -16.78 20.17
N TYR A 365 15.33 -15.94 19.65
CA TYR A 365 13.91 -16.26 19.51
C TYR A 365 13.38 -15.87 18.13
N LYS A 366 12.19 -16.35 17.80
CA LYS A 366 11.33 -15.81 16.74
C LYS A 366 10.63 -14.56 17.26
N ARG A 367 10.38 -13.61 16.38
CA ARG A 367 9.55 -12.46 16.71
C ARG A 367 8.07 -12.83 16.63
N GLU A 368 7.32 -12.40 17.63
CA GLU A 368 5.86 -12.42 17.64
C GLU A 368 5.30 -11.03 17.90
N ASP A 369 4.31 -10.62 17.12
CA ASP A 369 3.56 -9.36 17.30
C ASP A 369 2.07 -9.70 17.47
N VAL A 370 1.50 -9.31 18.61
CA VAL A 370 0.05 -9.34 18.84
C VAL A 370 -0.46 -7.92 18.82
N ASP A 371 -1.35 -7.58 17.91
CA ASP A 371 -1.91 -6.23 17.84
C ASP A 371 -3.43 -6.22 17.81
N PHE A 372 -3.95 -5.17 18.43
CA PHE A 372 -5.38 -4.88 18.50
C PHE A 372 -5.62 -3.41 18.16
N TYR A 373 -6.72 -3.11 17.47
CA TYR A 373 -7.22 -1.75 17.37
C TYR A 373 -8.73 -1.68 17.34
N VAL A 374 -9.26 -0.52 17.79
CA VAL A 374 -10.60 -0.03 17.47
C VAL A 374 -10.45 1.31 16.78
N ARG A 375 -11.04 1.45 15.59
CA ARG A 375 -10.83 2.58 14.69
C ARG A 375 -12.13 3.09 14.10
N TYR A 376 -12.33 4.39 14.20
CA TYR A 376 -13.43 5.10 13.55
C TYR A 376 -12.91 5.87 12.33
N THR A 377 -13.67 5.85 11.25
CA THR A 377 -13.38 6.62 10.02
C THR A 377 -14.59 7.42 9.63
N PHE A 378 -14.39 8.73 9.40
CA PHE A 378 -15.36 9.64 8.81
C PHE A 378 -14.86 10.14 7.47
N LYS A 379 -15.70 10.10 6.44
CA LYS A 379 -15.42 10.63 5.08
C LYS A 379 -16.11 11.97 4.90
N ILE A 380 -15.40 12.94 4.35
CA ILE A 380 -15.89 14.28 4.02
C ILE A 380 -16.69 14.27 2.73
#